data_c4f317342190d6bf955c68256d73baa5
#
_entry.id   c4f317342190d6bf955c68256d73baa5
#
_cell.length_a   1.000
_cell.length_b   1.000
_cell.length_c   1.000
_cell.angle_alpha   90.00
_cell.angle_beta   90.00
_cell.angle_gamma   90.00
#
_symmetry.space_group_name_H-M   'P 1'
#
loop_
_entity.id
_entity.type
_entity.pdbx_description
1 polymer ?
#
loop_
_entity_poly.entity_id
_entity_poly.type
_entity_poly.pdbx_seq_one_letter_code
_entity_poly.pdbx_strand_id
1 'polypeptide(L)'
;PAGLAAAVSAKKNGIESILILERDRELGGILNQCIHNGFGLHTFKEELTGPEYAGRFIKQAEELNIEYKLNTMVMDISPQKIVTAMNREEGLFEIRAKAVILAMGCRERSRGALNIPGYRPAGIFSAGTAQRLVNIEGYMPGREVVILGSGDIGLIMARRMTLEGAKVKVVAELMPYSGGLKRNIVQCLEDFGIPLRLSCTVVSTHGKDRLEGVTVANVDEHLKPIPGTEEYIPCDTLMLSVGLIPENELSKNAGIELDRITNGPIVDEYRETKHKGVVAWGNVLQVHDLVDYVTEESQLAGAGAAKYIRGGK
;
A
#
# COMPACT_ATOMS: atom_id res chain seq x y z
N PRO A 1 2.94 3.61 -8.81
CA PRO A 1 4.09 4.53 -9.01
C PRO A 1 5.33 3.79 -9.46
N ALA A 2 5.76 2.75 -8.75
CA ALA A 2 7.00 2.03 -9.05
C ALA A 2 7.08 1.52 -10.49
N GLY A 3 6.05 0.82 -10.96
CA GLY A 3 6.00 0.29 -12.33
C GLY A 3 6.08 1.37 -13.42
N LEU A 4 5.38 2.49 -13.23
CA LEU A 4 5.42 3.62 -14.15
C LEU A 4 6.83 4.25 -14.23
N ALA A 5 7.44 4.54 -13.07
CA ALA A 5 8.77 5.13 -13.02
C ALA A 5 9.83 4.21 -13.64
N ALA A 6 9.74 2.90 -13.36
CA ALA A 6 10.63 1.90 -13.95
C ALA A 6 10.46 1.77 -15.47
N ALA A 7 9.21 1.77 -15.97
CA ALA A 7 8.92 1.69 -17.41
C ALA A 7 9.45 2.93 -18.16
N VAL A 8 9.22 4.13 -17.62
CA VAL A 8 9.75 5.39 -18.16
C VAL A 8 11.28 5.35 -18.19
N SER A 9 11.92 4.88 -17.11
CA SER A 9 13.37 4.74 -17.05
C SER A 9 13.90 3.74 -18.08
N ALA A 10 13.29 2.56 -18.18
CA ALA A 10 13.70 1.55 -19.16
C ALA A 10 13.59 2.07 -20.60
N LYS A 11 12.51 2.81 -20.93
CA LYS A 11 12.32 3.43 -22.24
C LYS A 11 13.41 4.47 -22.54
N LYS A 12 13.68 5.36 -21.58
CA LYS A 12 14.77 6.35 -21.69
C LYS A 12 16.15 5.70 -21.84
N ASN A 13 16.32 4.48 -21.34
CA ASN A 13 17.52 3.68 -21.49
C ASN A 13 17.49 2.77 -22.73
N GLY A 14 16.64 3.04 -23.72
CA GLY A 14 16.68 2.42 -25.05
C GLY A 14 15.97 1.07 -25.17
N ILE A 15 15.06 0.74 -24.28
CA ILE A 15 14.17 -0.42 -24.45
C ILE A 15 12.92 0.05 -25.19
N GLU A 16 12.70 -0.47 -26.39
CA GLU A 16 11.58 -0.07 -27.23
C GLU A 16 10.27 -0.75 -26.85
N SER A 17 10.29 -2.06 -26.61
CA SER A 17 9.10 -2.87 -26.30
C SER A 17 8.95 -3.00 -24.77
N ILE A 18 8.00 -2.26 -24.21
CA ILE A 18 7.64 -2.26 -22.80
C ILE A 18 6.13 -2.39 -22.70
N LEU A 19 5.66 -3.29 -21.85
CA LEU A 19 4.25 -3.45 -21.53
C LEU A 19 4.04 -3.34 -20.02
N ILE A 20 3.15 -2.44 -19.62
CA ILE A 20 2.66 -2.35 -18.24
C ILE A 20 1.36 -3.14 -18.12
N LEU A 21 1.28 -4.05 -17.15
CA LEU A 21 0.05 -4.74 -16.77
C LEU A 21 -0.49 -4.13 -15.48
N GLU A 22 -1.69 -3.57 -15.55
CA GLU A 22 -2.37 -2.95 -14.41
C GLU A 22 -3.72 -3.62 -14.16
N ARG A 23 -3.92 -4.07 -12.93
CA ARG A 23 -5.17 -4.75 -12.55
C ARG A 23 -6.36 -3.80 -12.36
N ASP A 24 -6.09 -2.53 -12.06
CA ASP A 24 -7.14 -1.52 -11.89
C ASP A 24 -7.60 -0.95 -13.24
N ARG A 25 -8.66 -0.17 -13.21
CA ARG A 25 -9.27 0.51 -14.38
C ARG A 25 -8.45 1.70 -14.89
N GLU A 26 -7.42 2.11 -14.17
CA GLU A 26 -6.56 3.25 -14.50
C GLU A 26 -5.14 3.05 -13.97
N LEU A 27 -4.17 3.71 -14.60
CA LEU A 27 -2.79 3.76 -14.15
C LEU A 27 -2.65 4.64 -12.90
N GLY A 28 -1.58 4.42 -12.11
CA GLY A 28 -1.26 5.24 -10.93
C GLY A 28 -1.26 4.45 -9.63
N GLY A 29 -2.00 3.33 -9.57
CA GLY A 29 -2.05 2.44 -8.43
C GLY A 29 -2.57 3.14 -7.17
N ILE A 30 -1.94 2.86 -6.02
CA ILE A 30 -2.39 3.37 -4.71
C ILE A 30 -2.41 4.90 -4.61
N LEU A 31 -1.61 5.62 -5.43
CA LEU A 31 -1.58 7.07 -5.39
C LEU A 31 -2.91 7.72 -5.78
N ASN A 32 -3.71 7.07 -6.62
CA ASN A 32 -5.00 7.62 -7.05
C ASN A 32 -5.96 7.86 -5.88
N GLN A 33 -5.88 7.06 -4.82
CA GLN A 33 -6.70 7.26 -3.62
C GLN A 33 -6.05 8.19 -2.57
N CYS A 34 -4.77 8.55 -2.73
CA CYS A 34 -4.01 9.40 -1.82
C CYS A 34 -4.21 10.89 -2.17
N ILE A 35 -5.40 11.45 -1.94
CA ILE A 35 -5.75 12.81 -2.33
C ILE A 35 -5.19 13.90 -1.40
N HIS A 36 -4.45 13.53 -0.35
CA HIS A 36 -3.74 14.45 0.53
C HIS A 36 -2.42 14.91 -0.08
N ASN A 37 -1.89 16.03 0.39
CA ASN A 37 -0.62 16.59 -0.03
C ASN A 37 0.58 15.88 0.62
N GLY A 38 1.77 16.15 0.10
CA GLY A 38 3.05 15.71 0.66
C GLY A 38 3.86 14.80 -0.24
N PHE A 39 3.46 14.65 -1.49
CA PHE A 39 4.18 13.92 -2.52
C PHE A 39 5.00 14.85 -3.41
N GLY A 40 6.12 14.39 -3.96
CA GLY A 40 6.85 15.07 -5.02
C GLY A 40 7.90 16.09 -4.58
N LEU A 41 8.07 16.33 -3.29
CA LEU A 41 9.03 17.31 -2.78
C LEU A 41 10.48 17.01 -3.20
N HIS A 42 10.86 15.72 -3.26
CA HIS A 42 12.19 15.30 -3.68
C HIS A 42 12.31 15.13 -5.20
N THR A 43 11.30 14.53 -5.83
CA THR A 43 11.29 14.20 -7.26
C THR A 43 11.01 15.42 -8.13
N PHE A 44 9.99 16.19 -7.81
CA PHE A 44 9.50 17.30 -8.64
C PHE A 44 9.78 18.68 -8.06
N LYS A 45 10.27 18.78 -6.81
CA LYS A 45 10.47 20.03 -6.07
C LYS A 45 9.15 20.82 -5.90
N GLU A 46 8.05 20.12 -5.93
CA GLU A 46 6.69 20.63 -5.76
C GLU A 46 5.94 19.77 -4.76
N GLU A 47 5.02 20.36 -4.01
CA GLU A 47 4.13 19.62 -3.14
C GLU A 47 2.86 19.23 -3.93
N LEU A 48 2.69 17.94 -4.15
CA LEU A 48 1.63 17.37 -4.96
C LEU A 48 0.71 16.47 -4.12
N THR A 49 -0.49 16.23 -4.61
CA THR A 49 -1.33 15.12 -4.20
C THR A 49 -0.89 13.83 -4.88
N GLY A 50 -1.35 12.67 -4.38
CA GLY A 50 -1.04 11.37 -5.01
C GLY A 50 -1.45 11.28 -6.49
N PRO A 51 -2.70 11.67 -6.86
CA PRO A 51 -3.12 11.69 -8.26
C PRO A 51 -2.28 12.62 -9.15
N GLU A 52 -1.91 13.81 -8.67
CA GLU A 52 -1.04 14.71 -9.42
C GLU A 52 0.35 14.10 -9.64
N TYR A 53 0.91 13.47 -8.62
CA TYR A 53 2.18 12.76 -8.73
C TYR A 53 2.10 11.62 -9.76
N ALA A 54 1.08 10.79 -9.67
CA ALA A 54 0.86 9.70 -10.64
C ALA A 54 0.69 10.25 -12.06
N GLY A 55 -0.09 11.32 -12.22
CA GLY A 55 -0.34 11.99 -13.49
C GLY A 55 0.93 12.46 -14.20
N ARG A 56 1.96 12.90 -13.44
CA ARG A 56 3.27 13.28 -14.01
C ARG A 56 3.98 12.09 -14.67
N PHE A 57 3.88 10.89 -14.10
CA PHE A 57 4.48 9.68 -14.67
C PHE A 57 3.60 9.06 -15.76
N ILE A 58 2.28 9.12 -15.64
CA ILE A 58 1.35 8.68 -16.69
C ILE A 58 1.61 9.48 -17.96
N LYS A 59 1.68 10.80 -17.86
CA LYS A 59 1.99 11.67 -19.00
C LYS A 59 3.33 11.32 -19.66
N GLN A 60 4.38 11.07 -18.86
CA GLN A 60 5.66 10.64 -19.42
C GLN A 60 5.57 9.28 -20.14
N ALA A 61 4.79 8.34 -19.62
CA ALA A 61 4.58 7.04 -20.27
C ALA A 61 3.85 7.18 -21.60
N GLU A 62 2.84 8.05 -21.67
CA GLU A 62 2.10 8.38 -22.90
C GLU A 62 3.00 9.06 -23.94
N GLU A 63 3.75 10.09 -23.55
CA GLU A 63 4.70 10.80 -24.42
C GLU A 63 5.78 9.86 -25.01
N LEU A 64 6.15 8.84 -24.27
CA LEU A 64 7.12 7.82 -24.68
C LEU A 64 6.48 6.63 -25.42
N ASN A 65 5.16 6.66 -25.66
CA ASN A 65 4.38 5.58 -26.27
C ASN A 65 4.64 4.22 -25.60
N ILE A 66 4.61 4.17 -24.25
CA ILE A 66 4.71 2.92 -23.50
C ILE A 66 3.34 2.23 -23.51
N GLU A 67 3.31 0.98 -23.96
CA GLU A 67 2.08 0.18 -23.99
C GLU A 67 1.64 -0.24 -22.57
N TYR A 68 0.33 -0.28 -22.36
CA TYR A 68 -0.24 -0.79 -21.11
C TYR A 68 -1.59 -1.50 -21.34
N LYS A 69 -1.90 -2.44 -20.46
CA LYS A 69 -3.20 -3.11 -20.40
C LYS A 69 -3.81 -2.89 -19.02
N LEU A 70 -4.97 -2.26 -18.99
CA LEU A 70 -5.77 -2.04 -17.78
C LEU A 70 -6.69 -3.24 -17.52
N ASN A 71 -7.30 -3.29 -16.30
CA ASN A 71 -8.19 -4.39 -15.89
C ASN A 71 -7.57 -5.77 -16.16
N THR A 72 -6.25 -5.86 -16.11
CA THR A 72 -5.47 -7.05 -16.45
C THR A 72 -4.76 -7.59 -15.22
N MET A 73 -5.21 -8.74 -14.75
CA MET A 73 -4.65 -9.42 -13.58
C MET A 73 -3.55 -10.39 -14.02
N VAL A 74 -2.37 -10.27 -13.43
CA VAL A 74 -1.32 -11.28 -13.56
C VAL A 74 -1.64 -12.43 -12.60
N MET A 75 -1.75 -13.63 -13.13
CA MET A 75 -2.12 -14.85 -12.41
C MET A 75 -0.90 -15.66 -11.99
N ASP A 76 0.15 -15.65 -12.81
CA ASP A 76 1.38 -16.42 -12.56
C ASP A 76 2.58 -15.81 -13.30
N ILE A 77 3.77 -16.07 -12.77
CA ILE A 77 5.05 -15.74 -13.39
C ILE A 77 5.95 -16.94 -13.27
N SER A 78 6.33 -17.53 -14.40
CA SER A 78 7.23 -18.68 -14.41
C SER A 78 8.71 -18.26 -14.25
N PRO A 79 9.61 -19.17 -13.78
CA PRO A 79 11.04 -18.91 -13.77
C PRO A 79 11.64 -18.58 -15.14
N GLN A 80 10.96 -18.97 -16.24
CA GLN A 80 11.35 -18.68 -17.63
C GLN A 80 10.84 -17.32 -18.10
N LYS A 81 10.26 -16.51 -17.20
CA LYS A 81 9.67 -15.21 -17.49
C LYS A 81 8.47 -15.26 -18.45
N ILE A 82 7.69 -16.34 -18.36
CA ILE A 82 6.36 -16.39 -18.97
C ILE A 82 5.41 -15.82 -17.93
N VAL A 83 4.73 -14.73 -18.29
CA VAL A 83 3.73 -14.06 -17.48
C VAL A 83 2.35 -14.49 -17.98
N THR A 84 1.60 -15.19 -17.13
CA THR A 84 0.21 -15.54 -17.40
C THR A 84 -0.69 -14.44 -16.84
N ALA A 85 -1.49 -13.85 -17.69
CA ALA A 85 -2.40 -12.76 -17.32
C ALA A 85 -3.81 -13.02 -17.86
N MET A 86 -4.78 -12.32 -17.26
CA MET A 86 -6.19 -12.45 -17.63
C MET A 86 -6.86 -11.08 -17.63
N ASN A 87 -7.67 -10.84 -18.64
CA ASN A 87 -8.61 -9.73 -18.69
C ASN A 87 -9.94 -10.15 -19.36
N ARG A 88 -10.91 -9.24 -19.38
CA ARG A 88 -12.22 -9.54 -19.95
C ARG A 88 -12.22 -9.68 -21.46
N GLU A 89 -11.32 -8.98 -22.15
CA GLU A 89 -11.31 -8.87 -23.61
C GLU A 89 -10.57 -10.06 -24.26
N GLU A 90 -9.42 -10.42 -23.70
CA GLU A 90 -8.53 -11.46 -24.26
C GLU A 90 -8.68 -12.82 -23.55
N GLY A 91 -9.38 -12.86 -22.40
CA GLY A 91 -9.42 -14.04 -21.56
C GLY A 91 -8.07 -14.30 -20.89
N LEU A 92 -7.67 -15.57 -20.79
CA LEU A 92 -6.36 -15.98 -20.28
C LEU A 92 -5.34 -16.00 -21.42
N PHE A 93 -4.20 -15.34 -21.22
CA PHE A 93 -3.12 -15.27 -22.22
C PHE A 93 -1.74 -15.27 -21.54
N GLU A 94 -0.72 -15.58 -22.35
CA GLU A 94 0.67 -15.64 -21.91
C GLU A 94 1.54 -14.62 -22.66
N ILE A 95 2.47 -14.03 -21.93
CA ILE A 95 3.47 -13.10 -22.47
C ILE A 95 4.85 -13.66 -22.13
N ARG A 96 5.68 -13.87 -23.15
CA ARG A 96 7.09 -14.22 -22.95
C ARG A 96 7.92 -12.96 -22.89
N ALA A 97 8.42 -12.62 -21.72
CA ALA A 97 9.24 -11.43 -21.46
C ALA A 97 10.74 -11.75 -21.47
N LYS A 98 11.57 -10.79 -21.91
CA LYS A 98 13.03 -10.84 -21.72
C LYS A 98 13.40 -10.49 -20.28
N ALA A 99 12.71 -9.53 -19.68
CA ALA A 99 12.84 -9.16 -18.29
C ALA A 99 11.45 -8.87 -17.70
N VAL A 100 11.30 -9.08 -16.40
CA VAL A 100 10.07 -8.79 -15.63
C VAL A 100 10.41 -7.88 -14.48
N ILE A 101 9.67 -6.79 -14.33
CA ILE A 101 9.78 -5.87 -13.19
C ILE A 101 8.60 -6.11 -12.26
N LEU A 102 8.85 -6.56 -11.05
CA LEU A 102 7.85 -6.78 -10.01
C LEU A 102 7.57 -5.44 -9.31
N ALA A 103 6.38 -4.91 -9.50
CA ALA A 103 5.95 -3.63 -8.94
C ALA A 103 4.55 -3.72 -8.32
N MET A 104 4.21 -4.88 -7.73
CA MET A 104 2.90 -5.19 -7.20
C MET A 104 2.54 -4.43 -5.91
N GLY A 105 3.52 -3.74 -5.31
CA GLY A 105 3.30 -2.97 -4.09
C GLY A 105 3.16 -3.84 -2.83
N CYS A 106 2.28 -3.42 -1.93
CA CYS A 106 2.02 -4.10 -0.67
C CYS A 106 0.51 -4.17 -0.40
N ARG A 107 0.14 -5.00 0.57
CA ARG A 107 -1.22 -5.09 1.13
C ARG A 107 -1.22 -4.74 2.61
N GLU A 108 -2.34 -4.29 3.12
CA GLU A 108 -2.50 -4.02 4.54
C GLU A 108 -2.72 -5.31 5.33
N ARG A 109 -2.23 -5.32 6.56
CA ARG A 109 -2.52 -6.39 7.51
C ARG A 109 -3.99 -6.37 7.89
N SER A 110 -4.67 -7.48 7.67
CA SER A 110 -6.11 -7.63 7.90
C SER A 110 -6.44 -7.94 9.36
N ARG A 111 -7.71 -7.78 9.74
CA ARG A 111 -8.24 -8.21 11.03
C ARG A 111 -7.93 -9.67 11.35
N GLY A 112 -7.98 -10.55 10.35
CA GLY A 112 -7.69 -11.97 10.53
C GLY A 112 -6.26 -12.24 11.03
N ALA A 113 -5.30 -11.42 10.61
CA ALA A 113 -3.92 -11.51 11.07
C ALA A 113 -3.70 -11.01 12.51
N LEU A 114 -4.62 -10.18 13.03
CA LEU A 114 -4.56 -9.65 14.40
C LEU A 114 -5.24 -10.56 15.43
N ASN A 115 -6.06 -11.51 14.98
CA ASN A 115 -6.82 -12.42 15.84
C ASN A 115 -7.65 -11.71 16.94
N ILE A 116 -8.20 -10.52 16.64
CA ILE A 116 -9.05 -9.79 17.60
C ILE A 116 -10.32 -10.62 17.88
N PRO A 117 -10.61 -10.97 19.15
CA PRO A 117 -11.80 -11.69 19.53
C PRO A 117 -13.09 -10.99 19.14
N GLY A 118 -14.14 -11.77 18.91
CA GLY A 118 -15.48 -11.30 18.55
C GLY A 118 -15.96 -11.86 17.22
N TYR A 119 -17.19 -11.49 16.85
CA TYR A 119 -17.76 -11.85 15.55
C TYR A 119 -17.03 -11.12 14.41
N ARG A 120 -17.37 -11.46 13.16
CA ARG A 120 -16.87 -10.78 11.96
C ARG A 120 -17.95 -9.90 11.33
N PRO A 121 -18.39 -8.84 12.01
CA PRO A 121 -19.43 -7.96 11.51
C PRO A 121 -18.94 -7.10 10.34
N ALA A 122 -19.87 -6.54 9.57
CA ALA A 122 -19.56 -5.41 8.70
C ALA A 122 -19.07 -4.21 9.55
N GLY A 123 -18.31 -3.29 8.95
CA GLY A 123 -17.80 -2.10 9.64
C GLY A 123 -16.35 -2.20 10.11
N ILE A 124 -15.65 -3.31 9.83
CA ILE A 124 -14.21 -3.44 10.11
C ILE A 124 -13.46 -3.40 8.78
N PHE A 125 -12.64 -2.37 8.60
CA PHE A 125 -11.89 -2.10 7.36
C PHE A 125 -10.41 -1.89 7.67
N SER A 126 -9.54 -2.23 6.72
CA SER A 126 -8.21 -1.62 6.71
C SER A 126 -8.32 -0.13 6.32
N ALA A 127 -7.37 0.69 6.76
CA ALA A 127 -7.41 2.13 6.52
C ALA A 127 -7.36 2.48 5.03
N GLY A 128 -6.58 1.74 4.24
CA GLY A 128 -6.51 1.94 2.79
C GLY A 128 -7.78 1.48 2.06
N THR A 129 -8.47 0.43 2.54
CA THR A 129 -9.80 0.07 2.01
C THR A 129 -10.81 1.18 2.30
N ALA A 130 -10.83 1.72 3.52
CA ALA A 130 -11.69 2.85 3.85
C ALA A 130 -11.34 4.09 3.03
N GLN A 131 -10.05 4.35 2.79
CA GLN A 131 -9.58 5.43 1.93
C GLN A 131 -10.10 5.29 0.49
N ARG A 132 -10.04 4.08 -0.09
CA ARG A 132 -10.61 3.83 -1.42
C ARG A 132 -12.10 4.07 -1.45
N LEU A 133 -12.85 3.55 -0.48
CA LEU A 133 -14.29 3.74 -0.40
C LEU A 133 -14.66 5.22 -0.39
N VAL A 134 -13.99 6.03 0.42
CA VAL A 134 -14.29 7.46 0.53
C VAL A 134 -13.80 8.24 -0.69
N ASN A 135 -12.54 8.05 -1.10
CA ASN A 135 -11.89 8.93 -2.05
C ASN A 135 -12.12 8.55 -3.52
N ILE A 136 -12.41 7.27 -3.82
CA ILE A 136 -12.61 6.78 -5.19
C ILE A 136 -14.05 6.38 -5.44
N GLU A 137 -14.67 5.64 -4.51
CA GLU A 137 -16.00 5.06 -4.73
C GLU A 137 -17.13 5.96 -4.18
N GLY A 138 -16.83 6.99 -3.38
CA GLY A 138 -17.80 7.92 -2.82
C GLY A 138 -18.69 7.31 -1.73
N TYR A 139 -18.24 6.25 -1.06
CA TYR A 139 -18.97 5.59 0.02
C TYR A 139 -18.41 5.94 1.38
N MET A 140 -19.30 6.18 2.34
CA MET A 140 -18.94 6.40 3.74
C MET A 140 -18.89 5.05 4.47
N PRO A 141 -17.72 4.62 5.00
CA PRO A 141 -17.59 3.36 5.74
C PRO A 141 -18.45 3.29 7.00
N GLY A 142 -18.59 4.42 7.68
CA GLY A 142 -19.43 4.59 8.86
C GLY A 142 -19.33 5.99 9.45
N ARG A 143 -19.98 6.21 10.59
CA ARG A 143 -20.12 7.56 11.20
C ARG A 143 -19.43 7.70 12.56
N GLU A 144 -19.34 6.63 13.30
CA GLU A 144 -18.72 6.57 14.63
C GLU A 144 -17.48 5.67 14.54
N VAL A 145 -16.29 6.25 14.47
CA VAL A 145 -15.06 5.57 14.03
C VAL A 145 -14.07 5.43 15.18
N VAL A 146 -13.53 4.23 15.35
CA VAL A 146 -12.30 3.97 16.10
C VAL A 146 -11.22 3.53 15.13
N ILE A 147 -10.00 4.03 15.32
CA ILE A 147 -8.85 3.66 14.49
C ILE A 147 -7.84 2.92 15.36
N LEU A 148 -7.37 1.77 14.92
CA LEU A 148 -6.28 1.02 15.54
C LEU A 148 -5.02 1.18 14.70
N GLY A 149 -3.98 1.75 15.30
CA GLY A 149 -2.71 2.09 14.70
C GLY A 149 -2.60 3.55 14.29
N SER A 150 -1.49 4.17 14.62
CA SER A 150 -1.17 5.59 14.39
C SER A 150 -0.11 5.80 13.31
N GLY A 151 -0.01 4.87 12.35
CA GLY A 151 0.74 5.09 11.13
C GLY A 151 0.09 6.18 10.25
N ASP A 152 0.82 6.73 9.29
CA ASP A 152 0.37 7.88 8.49
C ASP A 152 -1.00 7.69 7.85
N ILE A 153 -1.30 6.50 7.29
CA ILE A 153 -2.61 6.23 6.69
C ILE A 153 -3.73 6.34 7.73
N GLY A 154 -3.51 5.82 8.94
CA GLY A 154 -4.48 5.91 10.05
C GLY A 154 -4.74 7.36 10.45
N LEU A 155 -3.70 8.17 10.58
CA LEU A 155 -3.78 9.59 10.91
C LEU A 155 -4.50 10.38 9.80
N ILE A 156 -4.11 10.19 8.56
CA ILE A 156 -4.71 10.84 7.39
C ILE A 156 -6.19 10.49 7.28
N MET A 157 -6.55 9.21 7.53
CA MET A 157 -7.93 8.80 7.50
C MET A 157 -8.75 9.31 8.70
N ALA A 158 -8.14 9.52 9.86
CA ALA A 158 -8.80 10.19 10.98
C ALA A 158 -9.29 11.60 10.57
N ARG A 159 -8.40 12.39 9.98
CA ARG A 159 -8.74 13.70 9.41
C ARG A 159 -9.77 13.58 8.29
N ARG A 160 -9.55 12.67 7.33
CA ARG A 160 -10.41 12.52 6.16
C ARG A 160 -11.85 12.17 6.55
N MET A 161 -12.03 11.20 7.43
CA MET A 161 -13.35 10.80 7.92
C MET A 161 -14.06 11.94 8.67
N THR A 162 -13.32 12.72 9.44
CA THR A 162 -13.87 13.89 10.15
C THR A 162 -14.34 14.96 9.18
N LEU A 163 -13.58 15.23 8.11
CA LEU A 163 -13.96 16.19 7.07
C LEU A 163 -15.22 15.74 6.29
N GLU A 164 -15.47 14.45 6.18
CA GLU A 164 -16.67 13.87 5.58
C GLU A 164 -17.84 13.74 6.58
N GLY A 165 -17.68 14.27 7.79
CA GLY A 165 -18.75 14.34 8.79
C GLY A 165 -18.87 13.12 9.71
N ALA A 166 -17.90 12.20 9.71
CA ALA A 166 -17.82 11.15 10.71
C ALA A 166 -17.22 11.69 12.02
N LYS A 167 -17.53 11.04 13.13
CA LYS A 167 -16.93 11.27 14.44
C LYS A 167 -15.85 10.24 14.70
N VAL A 168 -14.60 10.63 14.61
CA VAL A 168 -13.49 9.78 15.04
C VAL A 168 -13.34 9.92 16.55
N LYS A 169 -13.59 8.84 17.28
CA LYS A 169 -13.61 8.83 18.76
C LYS A 169 -12.23 8.76 19.36
N VAL A 170 -11.37 7.96 18.76
CA VAL A 170 -10.01 7.73 19.24
C VAL A 170 -9.16 7.06 18.16
N VAL A 171 -7.88 7.36 18.18
CA VAL A 171 -6.82 6.57 17.55
C VAL A 171 -6.10 5.83 18.67
N ALA A 172 -6.15 4.50 18.67
CA ALA A 172 -5.46 3.64 19.64
C ALA A 172 -4.15 3.14 19.00
N GLU A 173 -3.05 3.26 19.72
CA GLU A 173 -1.72 2.85 19.29
C GLU A 173 -1.10 1.88 20.30
N LEU A 174 -0.70 0.72 19.80
CA LEU A 174 -0.09 -0.34 20.61
C LEU A 174 1.23 0.10 21.26
N MET A 175 2.02 0.88 20.50
CA MET A 175 3.33 1.35 20.96
C MET A 175 3.20 2.56 21.90
N PRO A 176 4.21 2.84 22.73
CA PRO A 176 4.24 4.05 23.57
C PRO A 176 4.55 5.34 22.78
N TYR A 177 4.57 5.26 21.47
CA TYR A 177 4.79 6.37 20.55
C TYR A 177 4.00 6.16 19.24
N SER A 178 3.68 7.25 18.54
CA SER A 178 3.07 7.18 17.20
C SER A 178 4.11 6.82 16.14
N GLY A 179 3.74 5.92 15.21
CA GLY A 179 4.55 5.58 14.05
C GLY A 179 4.44 6.56 12.88
N GLY A 180 3.48 7.49 12.91
CA GLY A 180 3.28 8.47 11.85
C GLY A 180 4.17 9.71 11.98
N LEU A 181 4.29 10.45 10.90
CA LEU A 181 5.05 11.70 10.86
C LEU A 181 4.44 12.74 11.82
N LYS A 182 5.31 13.50 12.51
CA LYS A 182 4.88 14.52 13.49
C LYS A 182 3.88 15.52 12.89
N ARG A 183 4.08 15.94 11.64
CA ARG A 183 3.14 16.84 10.96
C ARG A 183 1.74 16.24 10.85
N ASN A 184 1.63 14.93 10.61
CA ASN A 184 0.35 14.25 10.50
C ASN A 184 -0.33 14.08 11.87
N ILE A 185 0.43 13.93 12.95
CA ILE A 185 -0.12 13.96 14.32
C ILE A 185 -0.81 15.32 14.55
N VAL A 186 -0.12 16.42 14.25
CA VAL A 186 -0.67 17.77 14.42
C VAL A 186 -1.88 17.98 13.51
N GLN A 187 -1.68 17.88 12.19
CA GLN A 187 -2.69 18.24 11.20
C GLN A 187 -3.88 17.30 11.14
N CYS A 188 -3.73 16.05 11.58
CA CYS A 188 -4.79 15.05 11.48
C CYS A 188 -5.48 14.74 12.80
N LEU A 189 -4.82 14.95 13.93
CA LEU A 189 -5.41 14.69 15.24
C LEU A 189 -5.58 15.96 16.08
N GLU A 190 -4.50 16.70 16.34
CA GLU A 190 -4.53 17.86 17.25
C GLU A 190 -5.46 18.96 16.72
N ASP A 191 -5.36 19.32 15.44
CA ASP A 191 -6.22 20.32 14.79
C ASP A 191 -7.70 19.94 14.80
N PHE A 192 -8.02 18.67 14.94
CA PHE A 192 -9.40 18.15 14.97
C PHE A 192 -9.84 17.69 16.36
N GLY A 193 -8.99 17.81 17.38
CA GLY A 193 -9.28 17.37 18.73
C GLY A 193 -9.52 15.87 18.86
N ILE A 194 -8.91 15.05 18.00
CA ILE A 194 -9.04 13.59 18.00
C ILE A 194 -8.03 13.00 19.00
N PRO A 195 -8.51 12.26 20.02
CA PRO A 195 -7.61 11.67 21.02
C PRO A 195 -6.68 10.61 20.44
N LEU A 196 -5.39 10.66 20.76
CA LEU A 196 -4.42 9.60 20.56
C LEU A 196 -4.15 8.89 21.88
N ARG A 197 -4.42 7.59 21.95
CA ARG A 197 -4.13 6.74 23.10
C ARG A 197 -2.96 5.82 22.77
N LEU A 198 -1.82 6.10 23.36
CA LEU A 198 -0.61 5.29 23.26
C LEU A 198 -0.67 4.12 24.25
N SER A 199 0.13 3.09 24.03
CA SER A 199 0.15 1.85 24.82
C SER A 199 -1.26 1.29 25.02
N CYS A 200 -2.06 1.27 23.95
CA CYS A 200 -3.46 0.90 23.94
C CYS A 200 -3.80 0.08 22.70
N THR A 201 -4.61 -0.96 22.86
CA THR A 201 -5.03 -1.80 21.74
C THR A 201 -6.49 -2.21 21.83
N VAL A 202 -7.06 -2.68 20.72
CA VAL A 202 -8.40 -3.27 20.67
C VAL A 202 -8.30 -4.74 21.09
N VAL A 203 -9.00 -5.13 22.15
CA VAL A 203 -9.00 -6.49 22.69
C VAL A 203 -10.22 -7.31 22.30
N SER A 204 -11.32 -6.65 21.90
CA SER A 204 -12.50 -7.35 21.36
C SER A 204 -13.37 -6.44 20.49
N THR A 205 -14.16 -7.06 19.63
CA THR A 205 -15.17 -6.40 18.78
C THR A 205 -16.57 -6.91 19.14
N HIS A 206 -17.56 -6.01 19.14
CA HIS A 206 -18.95 -6.28 19.50
C HIS A 206 -19.88 -6.02 18.31
N GLY A 207 -20.99 -6.74 18.26
CA GLY A 207 -21.94 -6.73 17.15
C GLY A 207 -21.78 -7.96 16.26
N LYS A 208 -22.91 -8.48 15.76
CA LYS A 208 -22.95 -9.70 14.94
C LYS A 208 -23.02 -9.39 13.45
N ASP A 209 -23.98 -8.57 13.05
CA ASP A 209 -24.20 -8.22 11.64
C ASP A 209 -23.35 -6.99 11.24
N ARG A 210 -23.37 -5.98 12.10
CA ARG A 210 -22.51 -4.78 11.98
C ARG A 210 -21.82 -4.51 13.32
N LEU A 211 -20.69 -3.82 13.26
CA LEU A 211 -19.95 -3.39 14.45
C LEU A 211 -20.81 -2.41 15.25
N GLU A 212 -20.92 -2.68 16.56
CA GLU A 212 -21.64 -1.85 17.54
C GLU A 212 -20.69 -1.17 18.51
N GLY A 213 -19.47 -1.69 18.62
CA GLY A 213 -18.43 -1.16 19.46
C GLY A 213 -17.20 -2.03 19.52
N VAL A 214 -16.18 -1.51 20.16
CA VAL A 214 -14.92 -2.21 20.45
C VAL A 214 -14.60 -2.07 21.94
N THR A 215 -13.91 -3.05 22.50
CA THR A 215 -13.25 -2.89 23.80
C THR A 215 -11.77 -2.63 23.57
N VAL A 216 -11.27 -1.55 24.14
CA VAL A 216 -9.83 -1.22 24.17
C VAL A 216 -9.28 -1.51 25.56
N ALA A 217 -7.97 -1.79 25.64
CA ALA A 217 -7.26 -1.91 26.91
C ALA A 217 -5.86 -1.32 26.80
N ASN A 218 -5.32 -0.83 27.92
CA ASN A 218 -3.91 -0.47 27.99
C ASN A 218 -3.04 -1.72 27.90
N VAL A 219 -1.82 -1.57 27.42
CA VAL A 219 -0.85 -2.65 27.34
C VAL A 219 0.38 -2.36 28.20
N ASP A 220 1.00 -3.43 28.69
CA ASP A 220 2.25 -3.38 29.45
C ASP A 220 3.48 -3.23 28.52
N GLU A 221 4.68 -3.25 29.09
CA GLU A 221 5.96 -3.19 28.38
C GLU A 221 6.21 -4.37 27.43
N HIS A 222 5.48 -5.47 27.62
CA HIS A 222 5.50 -6.65 26.77
C HIS A 222 4.37 -6.66 25.73
N LEU A 223 3.67 -5.53 25.57
CA LEU A 223 2.53 -5.32 24.66
C LEU A 223 1.33 -6.24 24.95
N LYS A 224 1.19 -6.67 26.22
CA LYS A 224 0.06 -7.49 26.67
C LYS A 224 -1.01 -6.62 27.33
N PRO A 225 -2.30 -6.85 27.03
CA PRO A 225 -3.38 -6.12 27.68
C PRO A 225 -3.32 -6.26 29.21
N ILE A 226 -3.47 -5.13 29.90
CA ILE A 226 -3.49 -5.06 31.37
C ILE A 226 -4.93 -5.28 31.83
N PRO A 227 -5.23 -6.36 32.60
CA PRO A 227 -6.55 -6.64 33.12
C PRO A 227 -7.09 -5.49 34.01
N GLY A 228 -8.37 -5.17 33.85
CA GLY A 228 -9.02 -4.09 34.61
C GLY A 228 -8.86 -2.70 33.97
N THR A 229 -8.23 -2.60 32.80
CA THR A 229 -8.14 -1.34 32.04
C THR A 229 -9.05 -1.33 30.82
N GLU A 230 -9.91 -2.34 30.69
CA GLU A 230 -10.82 -2.49 29.56
C GLU A 230 -11.87 -1.37 29.55
N GLU A 231 -12.04 -0.74 28.40
CA GLU A 231 -13.03 0.29 28.14
C GLU A 231 -13.82 -0.03 26.88
N TYR A 232 -15.14 -0.05 26.99
CA TYR A 232 -16.02 -0.20 25.82
C TYR A 232 -16.24 1.15 25.13
N ILE A 233 -15.96 1.19 23.84
CA ILE A 233 -16.19 2.37 23.00
C ILE A 233 -17.25 2.01 21.95
N PRO A 234 -18.46 2.60 22.01
CA PRO A 234 -19.48 2.40 20.99
C PRO A 234 -19.02 3.01 19.67
N CYS A 235 -19.07 2.22 18.58
CA CYS A 235 -18.68 2.66 17.24
C CYS A 235 -19.30 1.72 16.20
N ASP A 236 -19.55 2.23 14.99
CA ASP A 236 -20.02 1.45 13.86
C ASP A 236 -18.91 1.08 12.87
N THR A 237 -17.71 1.62 13.10
CA THR A 237 -16.56 1.41 12.23
C THR A 237 -15.26 1.29 13.04
N LEU A 238 -14.52 0.22 12.77
CA LEU A 238 -13.13 0.03 13.19
C LEU A 238 -12.22 0.07 11.96
N MET A 239 -11.30 1.04 11.91
CA MET A 239 -10.25 1.08 10.90
C MET A 239 -8.95 0.52 11.44
N LEU A 240 -8.28 -0.28 10.64
CA LEU A 240 -7.02 -0.92 10.97
C LEU A 240 -5.88 -0.29 10.15
N SER A 241 -4.95 0.38 10.83
CA SER A 241 -3.71 0.92 10.27
C SER A 241 -2.50 0.26 10.95
N VAL A 242 -2.42 -1.07 10.83
CA VAL A 242 -1.56 -1.94 11.67
C VAL A 242 -0.41 -2.57 10.88
N GLY A 243 0.06 -1.88 9.87
CA GLY A 243 1.20 -2.23 9.06
C GLY A 243 0.85 -2.80 7.69
N LEU A 244 1.87 -2.80 6.83
CA LEU A 244 1.83 -3.22 5.45
C LEU A 244 2.67 -4.49 5.27
N ILE A 245 2.30 -5.30 4.29
CA ILE A 245 3.00 -6.55 3.93
C ILE A 245 3.30 -6.48 2.44
N PRO A 246 4.58 -6.57 2.01
CA PRO A 246 4.95 -6.69 0.61
C PRO A 246 4.17 -7.80 -0.12
N GLU A 247 3.64 -7.50 -1.31
CA GLU A 247 2.78 -8.41 -2.06
C GLU A 247 3.61 -9.36 -2.90
N ASN A 248 3.91 -10.55 -2.36
CA ASN A 248 4.88 -11.49 -2.93
C ASN A 248 4.33 -12.90 -3.19
N GLU A 249 3.03 -13.06 -3.38
CA GLU A 249 2.48 -14.38 -3.72
C GLU A 249 2.99 -14.85 -5.09
N LEU A 250 2.95 -13.98 -6.11
CA LEU A 250 3.51 -14.28 -7.43
C LEU A 250 5.03 -14.55 -7.37
N SER A 251 5.76 -13.82 -6.54
CA SER A 251 7.20 -14.03 -6.33
C SER A 251 7.48 -15.41 -5.76
N LYS A 252 6.70 -15.85 -4.75
CA LYS A 252 6.81 -17.20 -4.16
C LYS A 252 6.50 -18.30 -5.17
N ASN A 253 5.43 -18.14 -5.95
CA ASN A 253 5.03 -19.10 -6.97
C ASN A 253 6.13 -19.24 -8.06
N ALA A 254 6.78 -18.14 -8.42
CA ALA A 254 7.93 -18.12 -9.32
C ALA A 254 9.21 -18.73 -8.71
N GLY A 255 9.19 -19.16 -7.45
CA GLY A 255 10.36 -19.69 -6.75
C GLY A 255 11.39 -18.63 -6.34
N ILE A 256 11.00 -17.37 -6.26
CA ILE A 256 11.85 -16.27 -5.81
C ILE A 256 11.96 -16.32 -4.28
N GLU A 257 13.19 -16.35 -3.79
CA GLU A 257 13.48 -16.35 -2.35
C GLU A 257 13.17 -14.99 -1.73
N LEU A 258 12.49 -15.01 -0.58
CA LEU A 258 12.12 -13.81 0.17
C LEU A 258 12.97 -13.65 1.42
N ASP A 259 13.30 -12.40 1.74
CA ASP A 259 13.94 -12.03 3.00
C ASP A 259 12.96 -12.21 4.16
N ARG A 260 13.43 -12.74 5.29
CA ARG A 260 12.59 -13.06 6.46
C ARG A 260 12.16 -11.82 7.25
N ILE A 261 12.88 -10.71 7.11
CA ILE A 261 12.62 -9.48 7.85
C ILE A 261 11.67 -8.59 7.05
N THR A 262 12.02 -8.32 5.79
CA THR A 262 11.22 -7.41 4.93
C THR A 262 10.04 -8.10 4.26
N ASN A 263 10.06 -9.43 4.13
CA ASN A 263 9.14 -10.23 3.31
C ASN A 263 9.16 -9.85 1.81
N GLY A 264 10.16 -9.11 1.38
CA GLY A 264 10.43 -8.81 -0.03
C GLY A 264 11.39 -9.80 -0.68
N PRO A 265 11.51 -9.80 -2.02
CA PRO A 265 12.50 -10.60 -2.72
C PRO A 265 13.94 -10.28 -2.28
N ILE A 266 14.77 -11.31 -2.17
CA ILE A 266 16.22 -11.11 -1.99
C ILE A 266 16.79 -10.69 -3.33
N VAL A 267 17.45 -9.51 -3.36
CA VAL A 267 17.98 -8.87 -4.56
C VAL A 267 19.44 -8.44 -4.38
N ASP A 268 20.15 -8.29 -5.48
CA ASP A 268 21.48 -7.66 -5.52
C ASP A 268 21.42 -6.13 -5.54
N GLU A 269 22.56 -5.46 -5.72
CA GLU A 269 22.67 -3.99 -5.81
C GLU A 269 21.96 -3.37 -7.02
N TYR A 270 21.70 -4.18 -8.05
CA TYR A 270 20.89 -3.79 -9.23
C TYR A 270 19.43 -4.15 -9.07
N ARG A 271 19.06 -4.65 -7.89
CA ARG A 271 17.71 -5.11 -7.54
C ARG A 271 17.24 -6.31 -8.39
N GLU A 272 18.18 -7.03 -8.98
CA GLU A 272 17.89 -8.28 -9.65
C GLU A 272 17.77 -9.42 -8.61
N THR A 273 16.76 -10.26 -8.77
CA THR A 273 16.60 -11.47 -7.97
C THR A 273 17.58 -12.58 -8.42
N LYS A 274 17.60 -13.71 -7.72
CA LYS A 274 18.35 -14.90 -8.21
C LYS A 274 17.87 -15.38 -9.60
N HIS A 275 16.65 -15.06 -10.00
CA HIS A 275 16.12 -15.34 -11.34
C HIS A 275 16.53 -14.22 -12.29
N LYS A 276 17.52 -14.50 -13.14
CA LYS A 276 18.07 -13.53 -14.08
C LYS A 276 17.01 -12.86 -14.95
N GLY A 277 17.04 -11.53 -14.99
CA GLY A 277 16.04 -10.70 -15.68
C GLY A 277 14.74 -10.53 -14.91
N VAL A 278 14.67 -10.93 -13.65
CA VAL A 278 13.54 -10.58 -12.76
C VAL A 278 14.04 -9.63 -11.69
N VAL A 279 13.52 -8.42 -11.71
CA VAL A 279 13.87 -7.33 -10.78
C VAL A 279 12.66 -6.94 -9.93
N ALA A 280 12.89 -6.53 -8.68
CA ALA A 280 11.82 -6.18 -7.75
C ALA A 280 12.07 -4.79 -7.13
N TRP A 281 10.99 -3.96 -7.03
CA TRP A 281 11.08 -2.58 -6.59
C TRP A 281 9.85 -2.05 -5.86
N GLY A 282 10.09 -0.97 -5.09
CA GLY A 282 9.05 -0.31 -4.33
C GLY A 282 8.53 -1.20 -3.21
N ASN A 283 7.26 -1.03 -2.83
CA ASN A 283 6.69 -1.71 -1.68
C ASN A 283 6.56 -3.24 -1.80
N VAL A 284 6.78 -3.82 -2.97
CA VAL A 284 6.90 -5.28 -3.13
C VAL A 284 8.24 -5.79 -2.58
N LEU A 285 9.28 -4.95 -2.61
CA LEU A 285 10.60 -5.26 -2.06
C LEU A 285 10.68 -4.95 -0.57
N GLN A 286 10.35 -3.73 -0.22
CA GLN A 286 10.23 -3.25 1.17
C GLN A 286 9.27 -2.07 1.22
N VAL A 287 8.61 -1.88 2.36
CA VAL A 287 7.70 -0.74 2.53
C VAL A 287 8.51 0.54 2.70
N HIS A 288 8.18 1.55 1.90
CA HIS A 288 8.77 2.88 1.97
C HIS A 288 7.80 3.90 2.56
N ASP A 289 8.30 4.84 3.32
CA ASP A 289 7.52 5.93 3.90
C ASP A 289 7.21 7.03 2.87
N LEU A 290 8.07 7.21 1.86
CA LEU A 290 7.93 8.25 0.84
C LEU A 290 7.96 7.65 -0.58
N VAL A 291 6.99 8.04 -1.41
CA VAL A 291 6.93 7.62 -2.82
C VAL A 291 8.09 8.17 -3.65
N ASP A 292 8.68 9.29 -3.24
CA ASP A 292 9.85 9.86 -3.91
C ASP A 292 11.02 8.86 -3.92
N TYR A 293 11.27 8.18 -2.81
CA TYR A 293 12.29 7.12 -2.73
C TYR A 293 11.92 5.90 -3.57
N VAL A 294 10.63 5.51 -3.57
CA VAL A 294 10.15 4.45 -4.47
C VAL A 294 10.45 4.80 -5.92
N THR A 295 10.26 6.05 -6.31
CA THR A 295 10.51 6.52 -7.68
C THR A 295 12.00 6.50 -8.03
N GLU A 296 12.86 7.04 -7.17
CA GLU A 296 14.29 7.05 -7.38
C GLU A 296 14.85 5.64 -7.56
N GLU A 297 14.48 4.75 -6.65
CA GLU A 297 14.85 3.35 -6.75
C GLU A 297 14.28 2.67 -8.00
N SER A 298 13.03 2.95 -8.39
CA SER A 298 12.40 2.37 -9.58
C SER A 298 13.08 2.80 -10.87
N GLN A 299 13.65 3.99 -10.92
CA GLN A 299 14.46 4.47 -12.06
C GLN A 299 15.73 3.63 -12.22
N LEU A 300 16.37 3.24 -11.11
CA LEU A 300 17.52 2.33 -11.12
C LEU A 300 17.13 0.95 -11.64
N ALA A 301 15.94 0.43 -11.26
CA ALA A 301 15.44 -0.86 -11.76
C ALA A 301 15.22 -0.85 -13.28
N GLY A 302 14.58 0.21 -13.78
CA GLY A 302 14.38 0.36 -15.22
C GLY A 302 15.70 0.37 -15.99
N ALA A 303 16.71 1.07 -15.48
CA ALA A 303 18.05 1.08 -16.05
C ALA A 303 18.74 -0.29 -15.94
N GLY A 304 18.60 -0.99 -14.80
CA GLY A 304 19.11 -2.35 -14.58
C GLY A 304 18.51 -3.37 -15.55
N ALA A 305 17.19 -3.36 -15.71
CA ALA A 305 16.49 -4.22 -16.67
C ALA A 305 16.96 -3.93 -18.11
N ALA A 306 17.15 -2.65 -18.46
CA ALA A 306 17.66 -2.28 -19.78
C ALA A 306 19.11 -2.77 -20.00
N LYS A 307 19.96 -2.67 -18.98
CA LYS A 307 21.33 -3.20 -19.03
C LYS A 307 21.31 -4.72 -19.25
N TYR A 308 20.51 -5.44 -18.49
CA TYR A 308 20.34 -6.90 -18.62
C TYR A 308 19.90 -7.30 -20.04
N ILE A 309 18.86 -6.67 -20.58
CA ILE A 309 18.32 -6.99 -21.93
C ILE A 309 19.36 -6.79 -23.02
N ARG A 310 20.26 -5.79 -22.89
CA ARG A 310 21.35 -5.51 -23.83
C ARG A 310 22.57 -6.39 -23.66
N GLY A 311 22.54 -7.37 -22.76
CA GLY A 311 23.67 -8.28 -22.52
C GLY A 311 24.81 -7.67 -21.68
N GLY A 312 24.56 -6.55 -20.98
CA GLY A 312 25.50 -5.98 -20.02
C GLY A 312 25.54 -6.84 -18.74
N LYS A 313 26.78 -7.17 -18.30
CA LYS A 313 27.04 -7.74 -16.98
C LYS A 313 27.10 -6.65 -15.93
#